data_3002f10b0e11554eea35a0da05b81155
#
_entry.id   3002f10b0e11554eea35a0da05b81155
#
_cell.length_a   1.000
_cell.length_b   1.000
_cell.length_c   1.000
_cell.angle_alpha   90.00
_cell.angle_beta   90.00
_cell.angle_gamma   90.00
#
_symmetry.space_group_name_H-M   'P 1'
#
loop_
_entity.id
_entity.type
_entity.pdbx_description
1 polymer ?
#
loop_
_entity_poly.entity_id
_entity_poly.type
_entity_poly.pdbx_seq_one_letter_code
_entity_poly.pdbx_strand_id
1 'polypeptide(L)'
;MKYIDKAALLDWERYKQDVFRSTPVDISMSHADREKHRIYLEEHPIEWIKFFFPGYAKYEFADFQKKAIRRIITNDEWYEVLSWSRELAKSTVTMFIVSYLTLTGRKRNVILTSNSKDNAVRLLAPYRANFEANGRIEAYYGKQQTLGNWTEDEFIIKSGVAFRAIGAGQSPRGSRNEAIRPDVLLIDDFDTDEDTKNPDIIQKRWEWWEQALYPTRSTSEPTLVIFCGNIIAKDCCITRAGEMADHWDIVNIRDKNGKSTWPEKNSEEDIDRTLSKISTLSQQHEYFNNPISEGEIFKEVVYGKVPPISKFKFLVIYGDPAPGESKGKKGKSFKAVMLLGKCDGKLYVIKARLAQALNAEFIDWYVQLLEYVNNRASVYCWMENNKLQDPFFQQVFKPLVRKVRKEKNITLYIQGDEEKKTDKATRIEANLEPMNREGNLILNEAERDNPHMRELEEQFKLFTMNLKYPADGPDAVEGGNRKIDQTAQRTERPITQSRKSISKRNPHRL
;
A
#
# COMPACT_ATOMS: atom_id res chain seq x y z
N MET A 1 29.32 -27.48 -24.54
CA MET A 1 28.49 -26.29 -24.23
C MET A 1 27.08 -26.60 -24.71
N LYS A 2 26.08 -26.62 -23.82
CA LYS A 2 24.71 -26.87 -24.22
C LYS A 2 24.20 -25.72 -25.10
N TYR A 3 23.23 -25.98 -25.97
CA TYR A 3 22.69 -24.97 -26.90
C TYR A 3 22.19 -23.71 -26.18
N ILE A 4 21.55 -23.87 -25.00
CA ILE A 4 21.08 -22.79 -24.13
C ILE A 4 22.23 -21.91 -23.64
N ASP A 5 23.36 -22.52 -23.22
CA ASP A 5 24.52 -21.77 -22.72
C ASP A 5 25.17 -20.94 -23.85
N LYS A 6 25.10 -21.42 -25.09
CA LYS A 6 25.62 -20.68 -26.24
C LYS A 6 24.77 -19.47 -26.60
N ALA A 7 23.44 -19.59 -26.53
CA ALA A 7 22.52 -18.48 -26.76
C ALA A 7 22.70 -17.38 -25.70
N ALA A 8 22.76 -17.74 -24.43
CA ALA A 8 22.97 -16.80 -23.32
C ALA A 8 24.32 -16.06 -23.44
N LEU A 9 25.37 -16.75 -23.87
CA LEU A 9 26.68 -16.13 -24.14
C LEU A 9 26.60 -15.12 -25.27
N LEU A 10 25.90 -15.43 -26.36
CA LEU A 10 25.74 -14.53 -27.50
C LEU A 10 24.94 -13.29 -27.14
N ASP A 11 23.89 -13.44 -26.32
CA ASP A 11 23.09 -12.32 -25.83
C ASP A 11 23.92 -11.42 -24.91
N TRP A 12 24.74 -12.00 -24.03
CA TRP A 12 25.67 -11.25 -23.17
C TRP A 12 26.70 -10.47 -23.99
N GLU A 13 27.31 -11.10 -25.01
CA GLU A 13 28.29 -10.43 -25.92
C GLU A 13 27.63 -9.30 -26.70
N ARG A 14 26.39 -9.48 -27.19
CA ARG A 14 25.62 -8.41 -27.84
C ARG A 14 25.39 -7.24 -26.89
N TYR A 15 24.97 -7.51 -25.65
CA TYR A 15 24.74 -6.49 -24.65
C TYR A 15 26.02 -5.67 -24.37
N LYS A 16 27.17 -6.32 -24.21
CA LYS A 16 28.46 -5.64 -24.07
C LYS A 16 28.82 -4.79 -25.30
N GLN A 17 28.59 -5.30 -26.50
CA GLN A 17 28.79 -4.51 -27.70
C GLN A 17 27.93 -3.24 -27.76
N ASP A 18 26.70 -3.31 -27.34
CA ASP A 18 25.79 -2.14 -27.27
C ASP A 18 26.27 -1.11 -26.24
N VAL A 19 26.73 -1.56 -25.08
CA VAL A 19 27.37 -0.70 -24.09
C VAL A 19 28.61 -0.01 -24.67
N PHE A 20 29.52 -0.78 -25.29
CA PHE A 20 30.75 -0.24 -25.88
C PHE A 20 30.45 0.78 -26.98
N ARG A 21 29.52 0.48 -27.91
CA ARG A 21 29.15 1.38 -29.02
C ARG A 21 28.52 2.68 -28.50
N SER A 22 27.78 2.65 -27.37
CA SER A 22 27.14 3.84 -26.78
C SER A 22 28.11 4.73 -26.03
N THR A 23 29.33 4.27 -25.72
CA THR A 23 30.32 4.97 -24.88
C THR A 23 31.65 5.22 -25.61
N PRO A 24 31.66 5.90 -26.79
CA PRO A 24 32.88 6.20 -27.51
C PRO A 24 33.78 7.13 -26.69
N VAL A 25 35.08 6.90 -26.78
CA VAL A 25 36.12 7.68 -26.09
C VAL A 25 36.78 8.64 -27.06
N ASP A 26 36.94 9.88 -26.62
CA ASP A 26 37.79 10.83 -27.36
C ASP A 26 39.28 10.50 -27.14
N ILE A 27 39.90 9.92 -28.18
CA ILE A 27 41.32 9.54 -28.16
C ILE A 27 42.26 10.74 -28.27
N SER A 28 41.79 11.89 -28.73
CA SER A 28 42.58 13.11 -28.83
C SER A 28 42.81 13.82 -27.50
N MET A 29 42.00 13.53 -26.49
CA MET A 29 42.09 14.14 -25.15
C MET A 29 43.34 13.64 -24.41
N SER A 30 44.18 14.55 -23.95
CA SER A 30 45.36 14.20 -23.15
C SER A 30 44.98 13.58 -21.79
N HIS A 31 45.90 12.83 -21.19
CA HIS A 31 45.66 12.26 -19.86
C HIS A 31 45.37 13.36 -18.81
N ALA A 32 46.10 14.48 -18.85
CA ALA A 32 45.88 15.58 -17.91
C ALA A 32 44.51 16.26 -18.08
N ASP A 33 44.05 16.41 -19.34
CA ASP A 33 42.75 17.01 -19.60
C ASP A 33 41.62 16.03 -19.21
N ARG A 34 41.83 14.73 -19.43
CA ARG A 34 40.88 13.70 -18.97
C ARG A 34 40.77 13.68 -17.46
N GLU A 35 41.86 13.84 -16.71
CA GLU A 35 41.86 13.91 -15.26
C GLU A 35 41.10 15.15 -14.75
N LYS A 36 41.34 16.33 -15.33
CA LYS A 36 40.57 17.54 -15.02
C LYS A 36 39.09 17.37 -15.30
N HIS A 37 38.75 16.75 -16.45
CA HIS A 37 37.36 16.49 -16.83
C HIS A 37 36.71 15.46 -15.87
N ARG A 38 37.45 14.46 -15.41
CA ARG A 38 36.99 13.51 -14.41
C ARG A 38 36.60 14.21 -13.10
N ILE A 39 37.48 15.07 -12.58
CA ILE A 39 37.23 15.84 -11.35
C ILE A 39 35.98 16.71 -11.53
N TYR A 40 35.88 17.44 -12.63
CA TYR A 40 34.70 18.24 -12.93
C TYR A 40 33.40 17.40 -12.93
N LEU A 41 33.41 16.24 -13.59
CA LEU A 41 32.26 15.36 -13.64
C LEU A 41 31.91 14.80 -12.25
N GLU A 42 32.88 14.45 -11.41
CA GLU A 42 32.66 13.98 -10.05
C GLU A 42 32.02 15.03 -9.15
N GLU A 43 32.25 16.31 -9.40
CA GLU A 43 31.57 17.43 -8.74
C GLU A 43 30.14 17.67 -9.29
N HIS A 44 29.83 17.13 -10.49
CA HIS A 44 28.57 17.32 -11.21
C HIS A 44 27.88 15.97 -11.51
N PRO A 45 27.26 15.32 -10.51
CA PRO A 45 26.76 13.94 -10.63
C PRO A 45 25.78 13.71 -11.80
N ILE A 46 24.93 14.68 -12.12
CA ILE A 46 23.99 14.55 -13.24
C ILE A 46 24.73 14.50 -14.58
N GLU A 47 25.75 15.33 -14.75
CA GLU A 47 26.60 15.36 -15.95
C GLU A 47 27.46 14.11 -16.02
N TRP A 48 27.99 13.66 -14.88
CA TRP A 48 28.70 12.40 -14.75
C TRP A 48 27.84 11.23 -15.26
N ILE A 49 26.58 11.11 -14.81
CA ILE A 49 25.65 10.07 -15.25
C ILE A 49 25.42 10.13 -16.77
N LYS A 50 25.12 11.32 -17.31
CA LYS A 50 24.92 11.50 -18.75
C LYS A 50 26.15 11.15 -19.58
N PHE A 51 27.32 11.45 -19.04
CA PHE A 51 28.58 11.15 -19.72
C PHE A 51 28.91 9.66 -19.69
N PHE A 52 28.84 9.00 -18.55
CA PHE A 52 29.21 7.59 -18.44
C PHE A 52 28.12 6.61 -18.89
N PHE A 53 26.84 6.99 -18.86
CA PHE A 53 25.70 6.12 -19.20
C PHE A 53 24.79 6.68 -20.30
N PRO A 54 25.32 7.19 -21.43
CA PRO A 54 24.48 7.82 -22.46
C PRO A 54 23.49 6.86 -23.11
N GLY A 55 23.77 5.54 -23.13
CA GLY A 55 22.86 4.51 -23.64
C GLY A 55 21.60 4.35 -22.78
N TYR A 56 21.66 4.69 -21.51
CA TYR A 56 20.53 4.64 -20.56
C TYR A 56 19.92 6.02 -20.31
N ALA A 57 20.73 7.06 -20.20
CA ALA A 57 20.30 8.44 -19.95
C ALA A 57 19.90 9.15 -21.27
N LYS A 58 18.97 8.54 -22.03
CA LYS A 58 18.54 9.02 -23.35
C LYS A 58 17.62 10.25 -23.27
N TYR A 59 16.90 10.39 -22.19
CA TYR A 59 15.96 11.48 -21.95
C TYR A 59 16.49 12.40 -20.86
N GLU A 60 16.09 13.67 -20.90
CA GLU A 60 16.38 14.58 -19.80
C GLU A 60 15.76 14.06 -18.51
N PHE A 61 16.51 14.18 -17.40
CA PHE A 61 16.01 13.79 -16.10
C PHE A 61 14.90 14.73 -15.62
N ALA A 62 13.81 14.16 -15.18
CA ALA A 62 12.75 14.90 -14.49
C ALA A 62 13.25 15.44 -13.12
N ASP A 63 12.57 16.42 -12.59
CA ASP A 63 12.97 17.07 -11.34
C ASP A 63 13.00 16.13 -10.13
N PHE A 64 12.07 15.17 -10.06
CA PHE A 64 12.07 14.19 -8.99
C PHE A 64 13.30 13.28 -9.04
N GLN A 65 13.75 12.88 -10.23
CA GLN A 65 14.96 12.07 -10.42
C GLN A 65 16.22 12.86 -10.02
N LYS A 66 16.33 14.13 -10.46
CA LYS A 66 17.45 15.02 -10.09
C LYS A 66 17.51 15.23 -8.58
N LYS A 67 16.36 15.42 -7.93
CA LYS A 67 16.27 15.57 -6.47
C LYS A 67 16.70 14.33 -5.74
N ALA A 68 16.22 13.14 -6.15
CA ALA A 68 16.61 11.86 -5.55
C ALA A 68 18.11 11.59 -5.72
N ILE A 69 18.67 11.79 -6.91
CA ILE A 69 20.09 11.62 -7.18
C ILE A 69 20.92 12.51 -6.25
N ARG A 70 20.61 13.81 -6.15
CA ARG A 70 21.34 14.73 -5.28
C ARG A 70 21.21 14.34 -3.82
N ARG A 71 20.00 14.06 -3.36
CA ARG A 71 19.73 13.69 -1.96
C ARG A 71 20.50 12.47 -1.53
N ILE A 72 20.46 11.39 -2.33
CA ILE A 72 21.14 10.13 -1.99
C ILE A 72 22.67 10.31 -2.05
N ILE A 73 23.19 11.00 -3.06
CA ILE A 73 24.64 11.20 -3.23
C ILE A 73 25.21 12.10 -2.13
N THR A 74 24.46 13.08 -1.60
CA THR A 74 24.97 14.03 -0.61
C THR A 74 25.07 13.43 0.80
N ASN A 75 24.37 12.36 1.10
CA ASN A 75 24.32 11.77 2.43
C ASN A 75 25.14 10.46 2.47
N ASP A 76 26.08 10.35 3.36
CA ASP A 76 26.90 9.16 3.51
C ASP A 76 26.18 8.04 4.25
N GLU A 77 25.37 8.36 5.25
CA GLU A 77 24.38 7.47 5.91
C GLU A 77 22.99 7.92 5.48
N TRP A 78 22.21 7.03 4.83
CA TRP A 78 20.88 7.39 4.33
C TRP A 78 20.01 6.18 4.09
N TYR A 79 18.73 6.29 4.41
CA TYR A 79 17.73 5.29 4.07
C TYR A 79 16.66 5.92 3.16
N GLU A 80 16.73 5.62 1.88
CA GLU A 80 15.80 6.11 0.85
C GLU A 80 14.82 5.01 0.44
N VAL A 81 13.54 5.38 0.28
CA VAL A 81 12.53 4.51 -0.36
C VAL A 81 11.98 5.21 -1.59
N LEU A 82 12.13 4.56 -2.74
CA LEU A 82 11.68 5.05 -4.05
C LEU A 82 10.46 4.25 -4.50
N SER A 83 9.28 4.71 -4.16
CA SER A 83 8.00 4.18 -4.67
C SER A 83 7.60 4.94 -5.93
N TRP A 84 8.45 4.82 -6.96
CA TRP A 84 8.16 5.40 -8.27
C TRP A 84 7.39 4.38 -9.11
N SER A 85 6.36 4.82 -9.80
CA SER A 85 5.57 3.98 -10.69
C SER A 85 6.41 3.37 -11.81
N ARG A 86 5.84 2.39 -12.54
CA ARG A 86 6.47 1.89 -13.75
C ARG A 86 6.78 3.02 -14.72
N GLU A 87 7.78 2.84 -15.58
CA GLU A 87 8.27 3.80 -16.60
C GLU A 87 9.00 5.02 -16.04
N LEU A 88 9.20 5.15 -14.71
CA LEU A 88 9.93 6.26 -14.10
C LEU A 88 11.41 5.97 -13.79
N ALA A 89 11.90 4.81 -14.26
CA ALA A 89 13.31 4.41 -14.26
C ALA A 89 13.99 4.29 -12.88
N LYS A 90 13.27 3.87 -11.82
CA LYS A 90 13.81 3.72 -10.45
C LYS A 90 15.07 2.86 -10.40
N SER A 91 15.04 1.63 -10.95
CA SER A 91 16.19 0.69 -10.96
C SER A 91 17.37 1.24 -11.77
N THR A 92 17.11 1.99 -12.85
CA THR A 92 18.16 2.63 -13.65
C THR A 92 18.84 3.79 -12.91
N VAL A 93 18.04 4.63 -12.24
CA VAL A 93 18.57 5.75 -11.46
C VAL A 93 19.39 5.25 -10.27
N THR A 94 18.95 4.20 -9.59
CA THR A 94 19.73 3.59 -8.51
C THR A 94 21.03 2.97 -9.01
N MET A 95 21.02 2.36 -10.20
CA MET A 95 22.26 1.88 -10.86
C MET A 95 23.25 3.03 -11.07
N PHE A 96 22.80 4.19 -11.54
CA PHE A 96 23.67 5.36 -11.71
C PHE A 96 24.28 5.83 -10.40
N ILE A 97 23.45 5.97 -9.36
CA ILE A 97 23.87 6.42 -8.03
C ILE A 97 24.90 5.48 -7.45
N VAL A 98 24.64 4.17 -7.44
CA VAL A 98 25.54 3.17 -6.88
C VAL A 98 26.84 3.10 -7.70
N SER A 99 26.77 3.17 -9.04
CA SER A 99 27.96 3.21 -9.90
C SER A 99 28.81 4.46 -9.63
N TYR A 100 28.19 5.62 -9.46
CA TYR A 100 28.88 6.86 -9.10
C TYR A 100 29.59 6.72 -7.75
N LEU A 101 28.87 6.29 -6.72
CA LEU A 101 29.43 6.18 -5.36
C LEU A 101 30.57 5.16 -5.26
N THR A 102 30.50 4.09 -6.06
CA THR A 102 31.54 3.05 -6.07
C THR A 102 32.77 3.44 -6.89
N LEU A 103 32.60 4.07 -8.07
CA LEU A 103 33.71 4.53 -8.90
C LEU A 103 34.45 5.73 -8.29
N THR A 104 33.76 6.58 -7.53
CA THR A 104 34.36 7.66 -6.76
C THR A 104 34.97 7.23 -5.42
N GLY A 105 34.89 5.92 -5.08
CA GLY A 105 35.52 5.35 -3.88
C GLY A 105 34.76 5.63 -2.57
N ARG A 106 33.53 6.17 -2.64
CA ARG A 106 32.72 6.51 -1.47
C ARG A 106 32.02 5.31 -0.85
N LYS A 107 31.73 4.27 -1.65
CA LYS A 107 31.12 3.00 -1.22
C LYS A 107 31.91 1.80 -1.77
N ARG A 108 31.98 0.70 -1.00
CA ARG A 108 32.94 -0.38 -1.25
C ARG A 108 32.36 -1.78 -1.21
N ASN A 109 31.16 -1.99 -0.69
CA ASN A 109 30.57 -3.33 -0.58
C ASN A 109 29.05 -3.26 -0.77
N VAL A 110 28.59 -3.67 -1.96
CA VAL A 110 27.21 -3.51 -2.43
C VAL A 110 26.51 -4.86 -2.42
N ILE A 111 25.38 -4.94 -1.72
CA ILE A 111 24.44 -6.04 -1.82
C ILE A 111 23.21 -5.59 -2.58
N LEU A 112 22.87 -6.32 -3.66
CA LEU A 112 21.61 -6.17 -4.39
C LEU A 112 20.68 -7.32 -4.03
N THR A 113 19.44 -6.99 -3.68
CA THR A 113 18.43 -7.96 -3.27
C THR A 113 17.14 -7.74 -4.05
N SER A 114 16.50 -8.85 -4.42
CA SER A 114 15.17 -8.87 -5.02
C SER A 114 14.34 -10.03 -4.44
N ASN A 115 13.08 -10.17 -4.88
CA ASN A 115 12.18 -11.25 -4.48
C ASN A 115 12.76 -12.66 -4.73
N SER A 116 13.67 -12.81 -5.69
CA SER A 116 14.35 -14.06 -6.02
C SER A 116 15.82 -13.82 -6.38
N LYS A 117 16.63 -14.90 -6.32
CA LYS A 117 18.04 -14.86 -6.73
C LYS A 117 18.19 -14.47 -8.22
N ASP A 118 17.38 -15.06 -9.09
CA ASP A 118 17.44 -14.80 -10.53
C ASP A 118 17.14 -13.33 -10.86
N ASN A 119 16.18 -12.73 -10.18
CA ASN A 119 15.87 -11.32 -10.34
C ASN A 119 17.00 -10.43 -9.79
N ALA A 120 17.60 -10.78 -8.64
CA ALA A 120 18.75 -10.05 -8.11
C ALA A 120 19.96 -10.11 -9.09
N VAL A 121 20.22 -11.25 -9.73
CA VAL A 121 21.25 -11.39 -10.76
C VAL A 121 20.95 -10.54 -11.99
N ARG A 122 19.67 -10.49 -12.43
CA ARG A 122 19.27 -9.61 -13.55
C ARG A 122 19.48 -8.13 -13.21
N LEU A 123 19.24 -7.71 -11.97
CA LEU A 123 19.51 -6.33 -11.52
C LEU A 123 21.02 -6.02 -11.46
N LEU A 124 21.86 -7.03 -11.20
CA LEU A 124 23.31 -6.89 -11.17
C LEU A 124 23.93 -6.84 -12.57
N ALA A 125 23.30 -7.47 -13.58
CA ALA A 125 23.83 -7.59 -14.92
C ALA A 125 24.21 -6.25 -15.60
N PRO A 126 23.43 -5.16 -15.50
CA PRO A 126 23.79 -3.85 -16.06
C PRO A 126 25.07 -3.26 -15.45
N TYR A 127 25.33 -3.44 -14.16
CA TYR A 127 26.56 -3.01 -13.52
C TYR A 127 27.75 -3.76 -14.11
N ARG A 128 27.66 -5.10 -14.15
CA ARG A 128 28.71 -5.95 -14.69
C ARG A 128 29.03 -5.61 -16.15
N ALA A 129 28.00 -5.44 -17.00
CA ALA A 129 28.17 -5.10 -18.39
C ALA A 129 28.90 -3.76 -18.60
N ASN A 130 28.55 -2.74 -17.79
CA ASN A 130 29.22 -1.45 -17.85
C ASN A 130 30.66 -1.52 -17.34
N PHE A 131 30.95 -2.27 -16.29
CA PHE A 131 32.31 -2.44 -15.80
C PHE A 131 33.18 -3.31 -16.72
N GLU A 132 32.56 -4.16 -17.55
CA GLU A 132 33.27 -4.95 -18.56
C GLU A 132 33.53 -4.19 -19.87
N ALA A 133 32.60 -3.37 -20.34
CA ALA A 133 32.55 -2.93 -21.72
C ALA A 133 32.34 -1.41 -21.91
N ASN A 134 32.13 -0.63 -20.86
CA ASN A 134 31.96 0.82 -20.99
C ASN A 134 33.33 1.48 -21.24
N GLY A 135 33.57 1.93 -22.48
CA GLY A 135 34.83 2.52 -22.86
C GLY A 135 35.19 3.80 -22.09
N ARG A 136 34.18 4.62 -21.73
CA ARG A 136 34.42 5.84 -20.94
C ARG A 136 34.80 5.50 -19.51
N ILE A 137 34.18 4.49 -18.87
CA ILE A 137 34.60 4.02 -17.54
C ILE A 137 36.05 3.51 -17.61
N GLU A 138 36.39 2.68 -18.58
CA GLU A 138 37.76 2.19 -18.74
C GLU A 138 38.76 3.35 -18.94
N ALA A 139 38.42 4.33 -19.77
CA ALA A 139 39.32 5.44 -20.08
C ALA A 139 39.56 6.39 -18.87
N TYR A 140 38.58 6.55 -17.99
CA TYR A 140 38.63 7.52 -16.90
C TYR A 140 38.95 6.89 -15.52
N TYR A 141 38.57 5.63 -15.30
CA TYR A 141 38.77 4.90 -14.03
C TYR A 141 39.65 3.65 -14.21
N GLY A 142 40.07 3.36 -15.45
CA GLY A 142 40.83 2.16 -15.79
C GLY A 142 39.95 0.92 -15.94
N LYS A 143 40.57 -0.17 -16.37
CA LYS A 143 39.90 -1.46 -16.56
C LYS A 143 39.38 -1.96 -15.21
N GLN A 144 38.08 -2.25 -15.13
CA GLN A 144 37.42 -2.62 -13.86
C GLN A 144 37.37 -4.13 -13.62
N GLN A 145 37.37 -4.94 -14.66
CA GLN A 145 37.30 -6.40 -14.59
C GLN A 145 38.54 -7.00 -13.92
N THR A 146 38.36 -7.86 -12.93
CA THR A 146 39.41 -8.60 -12.24
C THR A 146 39.41 -10.08 -12.63
N LEU A 147 40.58 -10.74 -12.53
CA LEU A 147 40.69 -12.17 -12.72
C LEU A 147 40.29 -12.92 -11.44
N GLY A 148 39.48 -13.97 -11.57
CA GLY A 148 39.13 -14.90 -10.47
C GLY A 148 37.90 -14.57 -9.68
N ASN A 149 37.47 -13.30 -9.58
CA ASN A 149 36.29 -12.88 -8.80
C ASN A 149 35.28 -12.16 -9.70
N TRP A 150 34.77 -12.87 -10.73
CA TRP A 150 33.91 -12.27 -11.75
C TRP A 150 32.84 -13.27 -12.22
N THR A 151 31.81 -13.47 -11.39
CA THR A 151 30.66 -14.33 -11.71
C THR A 151 29.43 -13.49 -12.05
N GLU A 152 28.34 -14.11 -12.44
CA GLU A 152 27.10 -13.40 -12.76
C GLU A 152 26.40 -12.84 -11.52
N ASP A 153 26.62 -13.46 -10.37
CA ASP A 153 25.97 -13.13 -9.09
C ASP A 153 26.90 -12.44 -8.09
N GLU A 154 28.21 -12.45 -8.34
CA GLU A 154 29.21 -11.79 -7.48
C GLU A 154 30.45 -11.41 -8.29
N PHE A 155 30.92 -10.17 -8.12
CA PHE A 155 32.20 -9.76 -8.68
C PHE A 155 32.83 -8.64 -7.85
N ILE A 156 34.15 -8.52 -7.99
CA ILE A 156 34.95 -7.46 -7.36
C ILE A 156 35.63 -6.67 -8.48
N ILE A 157 35.40 -5.35 -8.53
CA ILE A 157 36.07 -4.47 -9.49
C ILE A 157 37.50 -4.16 -9.06
N LYS A 158 38.34 -3.66 -9.96
CA LYS A 158 39.77 -3.44 -9.72
C LYS A 158 40.04 -2.49 -8.53
N SER A 159 39.16 -1.56 -8.23
CA SER A 159 39.27 -0.69 -7.05
C SER A 159 38.98 -1.41 -5.73
N GLY A 160 38.66 -2.72 -5.74
CA GLY A 160 38.36 -3.53 -4.56
C GLY A 160 36.90 -3.44 -4.12
N VAL A 161 36.00 -2.80 -4.88
CA VAL A 161 34.58 -2.78 -4.54
C VAL A 161 33.91 -4.09 -4.91
N ALA A 162 33.21 -4.69 -3.96
CA ALA A 162 32.45 -5.92 -4.16
C ALA A 162 30.98 -5.62 -4.50
N PHE A 163 30.44 -6.44 -5.41
CA PHE A 163 29.02 -6.47 -5.76
C PHE A 163 28.50 -7.89 -5.62
N ARG A 164 27.38 -8.08 -4.91
CA ARG A 164 26.76 -9.39 -4.71
C ARG A 164 25.25 -9.30 -4.85
N ALA A 165 24.66 -10.23 -5.63
CA ALA A 165 23.23 -10.43 -5.76
C ALA A 165 22.74 -11.52 -4.79
N ILE A 166 21.67 -11.24 -4.02
CA ILE A 166 21.07 -12.16 -3.06
C ILE A 166 19.55 -12.14 -3.23
N GLY A 167 18.92 -13.31 -3.31
CA GLY A 167 17.47 -13.42 -3.31
C GLY A 167 16.88 -13.36 -1.89
N ALA A 168 15.66 -12.89 -1.75
CA ALA A 168 14.93 -12.90 -0.49
C ALA A 168 14.92 -14.30 0.15
N GLY A 169 15.13 -14.36 1.46
CA GLY A 169 15.19 -15.61 2.21
C GLY A 169 16.54 -16.36 2.15
N GLN A 170 17.47 -15.97 1.28
CA GLN A 170 18.82 -16.56 1.27
C GLN A 170 19.67 -16.02 2.43
N SER A 171 20.69 -16.81 2.84
CA SER A 171 21.60 -16.35 3.89
C SER A 171 22.54 -15.28 3.34
N PRO A 172 22.55 -14.06 3.89
CA PRO A 172 23.50 -13.03 3.53
C PRO A 172 24.84 -13.17 4.27
N ARG A 173 25.03 -14.27 5.03
CA ARG A 173 26.25 -14.52 5.80
C ARG A 173 27.46 -14.65 4.85
N GLY A 174 28.59 -14.13 5.30
CA GLY A 174 29.81 -14.11 4.47
C GLY A 174 29.86 -12.94 3.47
N SER A 175 28.98 -11.94 3.56
CA SER A 175 28.96 -10.76 2.70
C SER A 175 30.10 -9.76 2.99
N ARG A 176 31.06 -10.11 3.81
CA ARG A 176 32.25 -9.28 4.03
C ARG A 176 33.16 -9.33 2.80
N ASN A 177 33.59 -8.16 2.37
CA ASN A 177 34.66 -8.01 1.40
C ASN A 177 35.93 -7.61 2.17
N GLU A 178 36.85 -8.54 2.37
CA GLU A 178 38.00 -8.36 3.28
C GLU A 178 37.56 -7.95 4.71
N ALA A 179 37.92 -6.75 5.14
CA ALA A 179 37.50 -6.19 6.43
C ALA A 179 36.20 -5.37 6.38
N ILE A 180 35.66 -5.10 5.16
CA ILE A 180 34.57 -4.17 4.94
C ILE A 180 33.22 -4.89 4.96
N ARG A 181 32.32 -4.47 5.86
CA ARG A 181 30.92 -4.89 5.85
C ARG A 181 30.16 -4.20 4.72
N PRO A 182 29.00 -4.75 4.31
CA PRO A 182 28.13 -4.05 3.34
C PRO A 182 27.84 -2.62 3.77
N ASP A 183 28.12 -1.68 2.86
CA ASP A 183 27.91 -0.25 3.04
C ASP A 183 26.86 0.31 2.02
N VAL A 184 26.37 -0.56 1.13
CA VAL A 184 25.19 -0.32 0.30
C VAL A 184 24.29 -1.54 0.33
N LEU A 185 23.04 -1.36 0.74
CA LEU A 185 21.97 -2.35 0.63
C LEU A 185 20.93 -1.81 -0.36
N LEU A 186 20.89 -2.38 -1.56
CA LEU A 186 19.91 -2.05 -2.59
C LEU A 186 18.88 -3.17 -2.70
N ILE A 187 17.64 -2.84 -2.43
CA ILE A 187 16.50 -3.76 -2.48
C ILE A 187 15.57 -3.28 -3.60
N ASP A 188 15.33 -4.12 -4.60
CA ASP A 188 14.50 -3.75 -5.73
C ASP A 188 13.50 -4.87 -6.07
N ASP A 189 12.25 -4.50 -6.34
CA ASP A 189 11.13 -5.40 -6.61
C ASP A 189 11.07 -6.57 -5.60
N PHE A 190 11.03 -6.22 -4.30
CA PHE A 190 11.11 -7.16 -3.19
C PHE A 190 9.78 -7.87 -2.92
N ASP A 191 8.66 -7.20 -3.13
CA ASP A 191 7.30 -7.73 -3.01
C ASP A 191 6.79 -8.21 -4.37
N THR A 192 5.93 -9.25 -4.35
CA THR A 192 5.16 -9.68 -5.52
C THR A 192 3.67 -9.62 -5.22
N ASP A 193 2.82 -9.48 -6.25
CA ASP A 193 1.36 -9.50 -6.10
C ASP A 193 0.85 -10.77 -5.41
N GLU A 194 1.53 -11.90 -5.63
CA GLU A 194 1.16 -13.17 -5.00
C GLU A 194 1.49 -13.18 -3.51
N ASP A 195 2.65 -12.66 -3.13
CA ASP A 195 3.08 -12.59 -1.73
C ASP A 195 2.15 -11.70 -0.90
N THR A 196 1.68 -10.59 -1.48
CA THR A 196 0.80 -9.63 -0.78
C THR A 196 -0.58 -10.19 -0.44
N LYS A 197 -1.00 -11.29 -1.08
CA LYS A 197 -2.22 -12.01 -0.74
C LYS A 197 -2.12 -12.77 0.58
N ASN A 198 -0.90 -12.98 1.11
CA ASN A 198 -0.67 -13.70 2.35
C ASN A 198 0.18 -12.87 3.33
N PRO A 199 -0.44 -12.28 4.35
CA PRO A 199 0.27 -11.47 5.36
C PRO A 199 1.44 -12.18 6.05
N ASP A 200 1.37 -13.52 6.21
CA ASP A 200 2.45 -14.30 6.84
C ASP A 200 3.70 -14.36 5.95
N ILE A 201 3.54 -14.32 4.63
CA ILE A 201 4.68 -14.27 3.69
C ILE A 201 5.35 -12.91 3.79
N ILE A 202 4.58 -11.82 3.77
CA ILE A 202 5.10 -10.46 3.95
C ILE A 202 5.82 -10.34 5.29
N GLN A 203 5.22 -10.86 6.37
CA GLN A 203 5.84 -10.85 7.69
C GLN A 203 7.19 -11.59 7.72
N LYS A 204 7.27 -12.81 7.18
CA LYS A 204 8.50 -13.58 7.11
C LYS A 204 9.57 -12.90 6.26
N ARG A 205 9.19 -12.28 5.15
CA ARG A 205 10.11 -11.55 4.28
C ARG A 205 10.66 -10.31 4.98
N TRP A 206 9.80 -9.57 5.69
CA TRP A 206 10.22 -8.44 6.50
C TRP A 206 11.12 -8.84 7.66
N GLU A 207 10.81 -9.93 8.38
CA GLU A 207 11.68 -10.49 9.43
C GLU A 207 13.06 -10.90 8.88
N TRP A 208 13.11 -11.47 7.67
CA TRP A 208 14.38 -11.77 7.02
C TRP A 208 15.18 -10.49 6.71
N TRP A 209 14.53 -9.42 6.27
CA TRP A 209 15.17 -8.11 6.12
C TRP A 209 15.76 -7.62 7.44
N GLU A 210 14.96 -7.56 8.51
CA GLU A 210 15.37 -7.03 9.81
C GLU A 210 16.41 -7.88 10.52
N GLN A 211 16.33 -9.21 10.41
CA GLN A 211 17.14 -10.14 11.22
C GLN A 211 18.35 -10.72 10.48
N ALA A 212 18.30 -10.75 9.15
CA ALA A 212 19.35 -11.35 8.35
C ALA A 212 20.11 -10.34 7.49
N LEU A 213 19.43 -9.54 6.63
CA LEU A 213 20.10 -8.67 5.69
C LEU A 213 20.56 -7.36 6.32
N TYR A 214 19.66 -6.60 6.96
CA TYR A 214 20.00 -5.32 7.55
C TYR A 214 21.15 -5.38 8.58
N PRO A 215 21.27 -6.39 9.44
CA PRO A 215 22.38 -6.52 10.38
C PRO A 215 23.73 -6.90 9.75
N THR A 216 23.81 -7.13 8.43
CA THR A 216 25.10 -7.33 7.75
C THR A 216 25.94 -6.05 7.70
N ARG A 217 25.29 -4.90 7.73
CA ARG A 217 25.97 -3.59 7.75
C ARG A 217 26.80 -3.39 8.99
N SER A 218 27.68 -2.41 8.96
CA SER A 218 28.38 -1.92 10.18
C SER A 218 27.43 -1.04 11.01
N THR A 219 27.60 -1.05 12.32
CA THR A 219 26.93 -0.11 13.22
C THR A 219 27.70 1.20 13.38
N SER A 220 28.98 1.21 13.00
CA SER A 220 29.91 2.35 13.16
C SER A 220 30.32 3.01 11.86
N GLU A 221 29.98 2.41 10.73
CA GLU A 221 30.31 2.91 9.40
C GLU A 221 29.05 3.33 8.64
N PRO A 222 29.08 4.44 7.90
CA PRO A 222 27.91 4.93 7.17
C PRO A 222 27.42 3.93 6.12
N THR A 223 26.13 3.61 6.14
CA THR A 223 25.49 2.68 5.21
C THR A 223 24.39 3.38 4.44
N LEU A 224 24.36 3.14 3.13
CA LEU A 224 23.27 3.56 2.25
C LEU A 224 22.30 2.41 2.09
N VAL A 225 21.03 2.63 2.42
CA VAL A 225 19.93 1.70 2.15
C VAL A 225 19.01 2.33 1.10
N ILE A 226 18.72 1.60 0.04
CA ILE A 226 17.77 2.04 -0.99
C ILE A 226 16.76 0.91 -1.21
N PHE A 227 15.50 1.20 -0.96
CA PHE A 227 14.37 0.35 -1.36
C PHE A 227 13.69 0.92 -2.59
N CYS A 228 13.49 0.07 -3.60
CA CYS A 228 12.78 0.39 -4.83
C CYS A 228 11.61 -0.56 -5.02
N GLY A 229 10.45 -0.04 -5.40
CA GLY A 229 9.28 -0.86 -5.71
C GLY A 229 8.02 -0.02 -5.85
N ASN A 230 6.97 -0.61 -6.38
CA ASN A 230 5.64 -0.03 -6.39
C ASN A 230 4.91 -0.36 -5.08
N ILE A 231 4.00 0.52 -4.66
CA ILE A 231 3.08 0.23 -3.55
C ILE A 231 1.94 -0.63 -4.10
N ILE A 232 2.06 -1.95 -3.97
CA ILE A 232 1.10 -2.93 -4.51
C ILE A 232 0.10 -3.44 -3.46
N ALA A 233 0.36 -3.18 -2.18
CA ALA A 233 -0.55 -3.47 -1.07
C ALA A 233 -0.35 -2.46 0.06
N LYS A 234 -1.35 -2.31 0.93
CA LYS A 234 -1.23 -1.43 2.12
C LYS A 234 -0.16 -1.93 3.11
N ASP A 235 -0.09 -3.24 3.31
CA ASP A 235 0.95 -3.89 4.13
C ASP A 235 1.82 -4.75 3.21
N CYS A 236 2.94 -4.21 2.82
CA CYS A 236 3.99 -4.88 2.05
C CYS A 236 5.36 -4.36 2.50
N CYS A 237 6.45 -5.00 2.07
CA CYS A 237 7.77 -4.63 2.57
C CYS A 237 8.15 -3.18 2.21
N ILE A 238 7.73 -2.68 1.02
CA ILE A 238 8.05 -1.30 0.63
C ILE A 238 7.33 -0.26 1.49
N THR A 239 6.08 -0.52 1.93
CA THR A 239 5.36 0.40 2.82
C THR A 239 5.97 0.42 4.20
N ARG A 240 6.35 -0.75 4.73
CA ARG A 240 7.07 -0.84 6.01
C ARG A 240 8.44 -0.16 5.95
N ALA A 241 9.16 -0.32 4.85
CA ALA A 241 10.43 0.37 4.62
C ALA A 241 10.23 1.89 4.57
N GLY A 242 9.16 2.36 3.92
CA GLY A 242 8.82 3.79 3.82
C GLY A 242 8.54 4.45 5.18
N GLU A 243 7.90 3.73 6.10
CA GLU A 243 7.63 4.21 7.46
C GLU A 243 8.91 4.38 8.31
N MET A 244 9.99 3.70 7.93
CA MET A 244 11.27 3.71 8.66
C MET A 244 12.35 4.54 7.96
N ALA A 245 12.11 4.97 6.72
CA ALA A 245 13.08 5.66 5.89
C ALA A 245 13.32 7.11 6.35
N ASP A 246 14.54 7.61 6.12
CA ASP A 246 14.83 9.05 6.23
C ASP A 246 14.03 9.85 5.19
N HIS A 247 13.78 9.24 4.04
CA HIS A 247 12.93 9.83 3.01
C HIS A 247 12.20 8.77 2.18
N TRP A 248 10.89 8.92 2.05
CA TRP A 248 10.04 8.11 1.20
C TRP A 248 9.50 8.95 0.03
N ASP A 249 9.97 8.66 -1.16
CA ASP A 249 9.63 9.38 -2.40
C ASP A 249 8.59 8.60 -3.21
N ILE A 250 7.35 9.07 -3.19
CA ILE A 250 6.23 8.45 -3.91
C ILE A 250 5.95 9.28 -5.16
N VAL A 251 6.20 8.69 -6.34
CA VAL A 251 5.97 9.37 -7.63
C VAL A 251 5.12 8.50 -8.54
N ASN A 252 4.00 9.04 -8.96
CA ASN A 252 3.08 8.39 -9.90
C ASN A 252 3.41 8.79 -11.34
N ILE A 253 2.91 8.03 -12.33
CA ILE A 253 3.10 8.35 -13.76
C ILE A 253 2.51 9.72 -14.12
N ARG A 254 1.47 10.16 -13.39
CA ARG A 254 0.85 11.47 -13.49
C ARG A 254 0.84 12.17 -12.12
N ASP A 255 0.97 13.48 -12.15
CA ASP A 255 0.85 14.32 -10.97
C ASP A 255 -0.64 14.49 -10.53
N LYS A 256 -0.86 15.23 -9.45
CA LYS A 256 -2.21 15.52 -8.93
C LYS A 256 -3.09 16.34 -9.89
N ASN A 257 -2.51 16.96 -10.93
CA ASN A 257 -3.22 17.67 -11.97
C ASN A 257 -3.49 16.79 -13.21
N GLY A 258 -3.14 15.51 -13.15
CA GLY A 258 -3.30 14.55 -14.24
C GLY A 258 -2.26 14.65 -15.34
N LYS A 259 -1.16 15.38 -15.13
CA LYS A 259 -0.09 15.55 -16.13
C LYS A 259 1.05 14.58 -15.88
N SER A 260 1.72 14.17 -16.95
CA SER A 260 2.91 13.34 -16.90
C SER A 260 3.96 13.91 -15.94
N THR A 261 4.51 13.07 -15.06
CA THR A 261 5.59 13.45 -14.15
C THR A 261 6.96 13.43 -14.83
N TRP A 262 7.06 12.79 -16.00
CA TRP A 262 8.26 12.78 -16.84
C TRP A 262 7.89 12.96 -18.33
N PRO A 263 7.47 14.17 -18.73
CA PRO A 263 6.97 14.43 -20.08
C PRO A 263 8.03 14.25 -21.19
N GLU A 264 9.32 14.38 -20.87
CA GLU A 264 10.41 14.18 -21.81
C GLU A 264 10.50 12.73 -22.33
N LYS A 265 9.99 11.76 -21.56
CA LYS A 265 9.93 10.34 -21.93
C LYS A 265 8.51 9.85 -22.19
N ASN A 266 7.58 10.20 -21.33
CA ASN A 266 6.23 9.67 -21.31
C ASN A 266 5.24 10.77 -21.71
N SER A 267 4.88 10.85 -22.99
CA SER A 267 3.82 11.81 -23.43
C SER A 267 2.45 11.41 -22.88
N GLU A 268 1.51 12.35 -22.85
CA GLU A 268 0.14 12.07 -22.37
C GLU A 268 -0.53 10.98 -23.23
N GLU A 269 -0.29 11.00 -24.54
CA GLU A 269 -0.84 10.03 -25.50
C GLU A 269 -0.25 8.62 -25.26
N ASP A 270 1.03 8.52 -24.93
CA ASP A 270 1.68 7.23 -24.62
C ASP A 270 1.15 6.65 -23.32
N ILE A 271 0.95 7.50 -22.30
CA ILE A 271 0.36 7.10 -21.02
C ILE A 271 -1.08 6.62 -21.25
N ASP A 272 -1.92 7.41 -21.95
CA ASP A 272 -3.31 7.04 -22.22
C ASP A 272 -3.41 5.73 -23.00
N ARG A 273 -2.57 5.56 -24.03
CA ARG A 273 -2.49 4.33 -24.82
C ARG A 273 -2.13 3.12 -23.96
N THR A 274 -1.19 3.28 -23.03
CA THR A 274 -0.76 2.21 -22.13
C THR A 274 -1.86 1.88 -21.13
N LEU A 275 -2.40 2.88 -20.44
CA LEU A 275 -3.43 2.69 -19.42
C LEU A 275 -4.71 2.10 -20.01
N SER A 276 -5.11 2.47 -21.25
CA SER A 276 -6.29 1.94 -21.92
C SER A 276 -6.24 0.43 -22.20
N LYS A 277 -5.08 -0.22 -22.10
CA LYS A 277 -4.88 -1.65 -22.39
C LYS A 277 -4.90 -2.54 -21.14
N ILE A 278 -4.98 -1.97 -19.97
CA ILE A 278 -4.92 -2.70 -18.69
C ILE A 278 -6.13 -2.33 -17.82
N SER A 279 -6.49 -3.23 -16.91
CA SER A 279 -7.56 -3.00 -15.95
C SER A 279 -7.28 -1.80 -15.04
N THR A 280 -8.32 -1.18 -14.51
CA THR A 280 -8.18 -0.08 -13.53
C THR A 280 -7.35 -0.50 -12.33
N LEU A 281 -7.51 -1.74 -11.84
CA LEU A 281 -6.70 -2.29 -10.76
C LEU A 281 -5.21 -2.26 -11.10
N SER A 282 -4.83 -2.83 -12.25
CA SER A 282 -3.44 -2.81 -12.71
C SER A 282 -2.89 -1.40 -12.91
N GLN A 283 -3.73 -0.45 -13.39
CA GLN A 283 -3.34 0.96 -13.46
C GLN A 283 -2.99 1.49 -12.08
N GLN A 284 -3.86 1.28 -11.09
CA GLN A 284 -3.68 1.81 -9.74
C GLN A 284 -2.44 1.23 -9.04
N HIS A 285 -2.19 -0.08 -9.18
CA HIS A 285 -1.00 -0.73 -8.59
C HIS A 285 0.29 -0.29 -9.25
N GLU A 286 0.34 -0.34 -10.59
CA GLU A 286 1.60 -0.23 -11.32
C GLU A 286 2.00 1.21 -11.64
N TYR A 287 0.99 2.11 -11.81
CA TYR A 287 1.23 3.47 -12.28
C TYR A 287 0.84 4.57 -11.30
N PHE A 288 0.06 4.25 -10.26
CA PHE A 288 -0.42 5.25 -9.31
C PHE A 288 -0.08 4.94 -7.84
N ASN A 289 0.70 3.90 -7.55
CA ASN A 289 1.06 3.52 -6.17
C ASN A 289 -0.14 3.50 -5.21
N ASN A 290 -1.31 3.15 -5.74
CA ASN A 290 -2.56 3.10 -5.01
C ASN A 290 -3.04 1.65 -4.90
N PRO A 291 -2.74 0.96 -3.79
CA PRO A 291 -3.09 -0.44 -3.62
C PRO A 291 -4.61 -0.57 -3.39
N ILE A 292 -5.35 -0.70 -4.47
CA ILE A 292 -6.75 -1.07 -4.45
C ILE A 292 -6.82 -2.59 -4.46
N SER A 293 -7.37 -3.17 -3.40
CA SER A 293 -7.68 -4.61 -3.35
C SER A 293 -9.11 -4.78 -3.81
N GLU A 294 -9.33 -5.48 -4.92
CA GLU A 294 -10.67 -5.81 -5.39
C GLU A 294 -11.20 -7.04 -4.65
N GLY A 295 -12.34 -6.91 -3.99
CA GLY A 295 -13.19 -8.02 -3.63
C GLY A 295 -13.94 -8.56 -4.85
N GLU A 296 -14.14 -9.86 -4.92
CA GLU A 296 -14.92 -10.48 -6.01
C GLU A 296 -16.38 -9.99 -6.04
N ILE A 297 -16.89 -9.47 -4.94
CA ILE A 297 -18.30 -9.15 -4.71
C ILE A 297 -18.57 -7.66 -4.82
N PHE A 298 -17.90 -6.82 -4.05
CA PHE A 298 -18.06 -5.35 -4.11
C PHE A 298 -16.96 -4.73 -4.98
N LYS A 299 -17.19 -4.63 -6.30
CA LYS A 299 -16.18 -4.13 -7.25
C LYS A 299 -15.89 -2.64 -7.11
N GLU A 300 -16.94 -1.86 -6.90
CA GLU A 300 -16.85 -0.41 -6.72
C GLU A 300 -17.69 0.01 -5.53
N VAL A 301 -17.14 0.84 -4.66
CA VAL A 301 -17.85 1.43 -3.53
C VAL A 301 -18.18 2.87 -3.86
N VAL A 302 -19.47 3.21 -3.83
CA VAL A 302 -19.96 4.51 -4.28
C VAL A 302 -19.88 5.52 -3.14
N TYR A 303 -19.17 6.62 -3.39
CA TYR A 303 -19.20 7.81 -2.53
C TYR A 303 -20.19 8.85 -3.08
N GLY A 304 -20.90 9.54 -2.18
CA GLY A 304 -21.84 10.59 -2.58
C GLY A 304 -22.17 11.54 -1.44
N LYS A 305 -22.79 12.66 -1.81
CA LYS A 305 -23.26 13.66 -0.85
C LYS A 305 -24.43 13.11 -0.03
N VAL A 306 -24.28 13.14 1.29
CA VAL A 306 -25.35 12.77 2.22
C VAL A 306 -26.38 13.91 2.29
N PRO A 307 -27.68 13.61 2.17
CA PRO A 307 -28.72 14.60 2.42
C PRO A 307 -28.61 15.23 3.80
N PRO A 308 -29.11 16.45 4.02
CA PRO A 308 -29.19 17.03 5.37
C PRO A 308 -29.85 16.06 6.36
N ILE A 309 -29.31 15.95 7.57
CA ILE A 309 -29.75 15.00 8.61
C ILE A 309 -31.29 15.09 8.86
N SER A 310 -31.85 16.29 8.77
CA SER A 310 -33.30 16.53 8.94
C SER A 310 -34.18 15.94 7.84
N LYS A 311 -33.63 15.49 6.71
CA LYS A 311 -34.39 14.80 5.65
C LYS A 311 -34.59 13.31 5.92
N PHE A 312 -33.84 12.73 6.84
CA PHE A 312 -34.04 11.34 7.21
C PHE A 312 -35.23 11.21 8.17
N LYS A 313 -36.15 10.30 7.90
CA LYS A 313 -37.28 10.00 8.77
C LYS A 313 -36.81 9.61 10.16
N PHE A 314 -35.76 8.82 10.22
CA PHE A 314 -34.97 8.46 11.41
C PHE A 314 -33.60 7.92 10.98
N LEU A 315 -32.70 7.79 11.94
CA LEU A 315 -31.37 7.22 11.76
C LEU A 315 -31.17 6.00 12.66
N VAL A 316 -30.28 5.13 12.29
CA VAL A 316 -29.86 3.98 13.09
C VAL A 316 -28.37 4.08 13.38
N ILE A 317 -27.99 3.92 14.64
CA ILE A 317 -26.62 3.62 15.05
C ILE A 317 -26.57 2.13 15.35
N TYR A 318 -25.78 1.39 14.58
CA TYR A 318 -25.61 -0.05 14.76
C TYR A 318 -24.16 -0.39 15.07
N GLY A 319 -23.93 -1.18 16.11
CA GLY A 319 -22.59 -1.60 16.51
C GLY A 319 -22.41 -3.11 16.55
N ASP A 320 -21.26 -3.55 16.05
CA ASP A 320 -20.72 -4.90 16.23
C ASP A 320 -19.57 -4.84 17.24
N PRO A 321 -19.76 -5.42 18.44
CA PRO A 321 -18.78 -5.28 19.52
C PRO A 321 -17.53 -6.13 19.38
N ALA A 322 -17.42 -7.04 18.44
CA ALA A 322 -16.36 -8.02 18.26
C ALA A 322 -15.71 -8.57 19.55
N PRO A 323 -15.46 -9.85 19.74
CA PRO A 323 -14.94 -10.40 20.97
C PRO A 323 -13.49 -9.97 21.25
N GLY A 324 -13.21 -9.60 22.51
CA GLY A 324 -11.87 -9.36 23.06
C GLY A 324 -11.44 -7.90 23.11
N GLU A 325 -10.60 -7.60 24.13
CA GLU A 325 -9.85 -6.34 24.27
C GLU A 325 -8.43 -6.54 23.78
N SER A 326 -8.13 -6.11 22.57
CA SER A 326 -6.74 -6.13 22.08
C SER A 326 -6.49 -5.02 21.07
N LYS A 327 -5.58 -4.10 21.40
CA LYS A 327 -4.93 -3.21 20.45
C LYS A 327 -3.70 -3.89 19.88
N GLY A 328 -3.52 -3.81 18.56
CA GLY A 328 -2.23 -4.11 17.92
C GLY A 328 -1.89 -5.57 17.59
N LYS A 329 -2.83 -6.52 17.61
CA LYS A 329 -2.58 -7.89 17.11
C LYS A 329 -3.17 -8.06 15.72
N LYS A 330 -2.34 -8.31 14.70
CA LYS A 330 -2.77 -8.61 13.34
C LYS A 330 -3.75 -9.81 13.31
N GLY A 331 -4.79 -9.73 12.48
CA GLY A 331 -5.77 -10.79 12.28
C GLY A 331 -6.91 -10.86 13.29
N LYS A 332 -7.11 -9.88 14.17
CA LYS A 332 -8.25 -9.85 15.11
C LYS A 332 -9.37 -8.96 14.58
N SER A 333 -10.61 -9.36 14.90
CA SER A 333 -11.86 -8.67 14.55
C SER A 333 -11.85 -7.20 14.98
N PHE A 334 -12.46 -6.35 14.16
CA PHE A 334 -12.64 -4.93 14.45
C PHE A 334 -13.95 -4.70 15.19
N LYS A 335 -13.96 -3.74 16.09
CA LYS A 335 -15.21 -3.18 16.61
C LYS A 335 -15.74 -2.16 15.60
N ALA A 336 -17.02 -2.24 15.29
CA ALA A 336 -17.66 -1.37 14.30
C ALA A 336 -18.88 -0.66 14.90
N VAL A 337 -19.01 0.65 14.68
CA VAL A 337 -20.23 1.41 14.95
C VAL A 337 -20.54 2.31 13.76
N MET A 338 -21.69 2.11 13.13
CA MET A 338 -22.12 2.79 11.93
C MET A 338 -23.33 3.69 12.18
N LEU A 339 -23.29 4.93 11.71
CA LEU A 339 -24.46 5.81 11.64
C LEU A 339 -25.06 5.71 10.23
N LEU A 340 -26.27 5.20 10.15
CA LEU A 340 -26.94 4.85 8.90
C LEU A 340 -28.30 5.53 8.78
N GLY A 341 -28.72 5.81 7.53
CA GLY A 341 -30.06 6.30 7.25
C GLY A 341 -30.49 5.97 5.83
N LYS A 342 -31.79 5.78 5.60
CA LYS A 342 -32.38 5.66 4.26
C LYS A 342 -33.08 6.93 3.85
N CYS A 343 -32.84 7.38 2.63
CA CYS A 343 -33.51 8.51 1.99
C CYS A 343 -33.65 8.22 0.50
N ASP A 344 -34.84 8.40 -0.06
CA ASP A 344 -35.14 8.21 -1.49
C ASP A 344 -34.68 6.84 -2.04
N GLY A 345 -34.94 5.78 -1.26
CA GLY A 345 -34.57 4.40 -1.62
C GLY A 345 -33.10 4.04 -1.44
N LYS A 346 -32.23 4.99 -1.09
CA LYS A 346 -30.80 4.80 -0.93
C LYS A 346 -30.40 4.67 0.53
N LEU A 347 -29.48 3.75 0.83
CA LEU A 347 -28.83 3.59 2.11
C LEU A 347 -27.57 4.46 2.17
N TYR A 348 -27.46 5.31 3.15
CA TYR A 348 -26.30 6.16 3.39
C TYR A 348 -25.54 5.71 4.63
N VAL A 349 -24.24 5.45 4.47
CA VAL A 349 -23.30 5.35 5.60
C VAL A 349 -22.81 6.77 5.90
N ILE A 350 -23.44 7.40 6.86
CA ILE A 350 -23.24 8.82 7.18
C ILE A 350 -21.90 9.02 7.90
N LYS A 351 -21.61 8.15 8.89
CA LYS A 351 -20.34 8.09 9.60
C LYS A 351 -20.01 6.65 9.99
N ALA A 352 -18.74 6.32 9.97
CA ALA A 352 -18.19 5.06 10.44
C ALA A 352 -17.25 5.27 11.64
N ARG A 353 -17.24 4.29 12.54
CA ARG A 353 -16.22 4.06 13.55
C ARG A 353 -15.86 2.59 13.48
N LEU A 354 -14.64 2.31 13.04
CA LEU A 354 -14.18 0.95 12.70
C LEU A 354 -12.70 0.84 13.01
N ALA A 355 -12.37 0.14 14.09
CA ALA A 355 -11.00 -0.06 14.54
C ALA A 355 -10.88 -1.18 15.56
N GLN A 356 -9.66 -1.61 15.86
CA GLN A 356 -9.38 -2.37 17.08
C GLN A 356 -9.40 -1.42 18.27
N ALA A 357 -10.41 -1.54 19.14
CA ALA A 357 -10.67 -0.59 20.21
C ALA A 357 -11.02 -1.30 21.53
N LEU A 358 -10.85 -0.57 22.65
CA LEU A 358 -11.33 -0.99 23.96
C LEU A 358 -12.87 -0.89 24.03
N ASN A 359 -13.48 -1.65 24.93
CA ASN A 359 -14.94 -1.62 25.10
C ASN A 359 -15.47 -0.24 25.53
N ALA A 360 -14.70 0.51 26.31
CA ALA A 360 -15.06 1.88 26.69
C ALA A 360 -15.05 2.83 25.48
N GLU A 361 -14.05 2.73 24.61
CA GLU A 361 -13.94 3.50 23.38
C GLU A 361 -15.09 3.18 22.40
N PHE A 362 -15.45 1.91 22.29
CA PHE A 362 -16.59 1.47 21.49
C PHE A 362 -17.92 2.10 21.95
N ILE A 363 -18.17 2.22 23.26
CA ILE A 363 -19.34 2.92 23.78
C ILE A 363 -19.24 4.44 23.55
N ASP A 364 -18.05 5.02 23.66
CA ASP A 364 -17.84 6.44 23.38
C ASP A 364 -18.15 6.80 21.91
N TRP A 365 -17.93 5.89 20.98
CA TRP A 365 -18.31 6.10 19.57
C TRP A 365 -19.81 6.31 19.37
N TYR A 366 -20.67 5.62 20.14
CA TYR A 366 -22.12 5.91 20.12
C TYR A 366 -22.43 7.34 20.56
N VAL A 367 -21.72 7.80 21.57
CA VAL A 367 -21.88 9.18 22.06
C VAL A 367 -21.49 10.19 21.01
N GLN A 368 -20.31 10.02 20.41
CA GLN A 368 -19.82 10.90 19.33
C GLN A 368 -20.79 10.97 18.15
N LEU A 369 -21.41 9.83 17.79
CA LEU A 369 -22.37 9.79 16.70
C LEU A 369 -23.71 10.45 17.07
N LEU A 370 -24.18 10.32 18.31
CA LEU A 370 -25.36 11.04 18.81
C LEU A 370 -25.10 12.55 18.88
N GLU A 371 -23.95 12.97 19.36
CA GLU A 371 -23.53 14.37 19.40
C GLU A 371 -23.46 14.95 17.98
N TYR A 372 -22.95 14.19 17.02
CA TYR A 372 -22.95 14.59 15.61
C TYR A 372 -24.37 14.79 15.06
N VAL A 373 -25.32 13.92 15.39
CA VAL A 373 -26.73 14.09 14.97
C VAL A 373 -27.38 15.30 15.65
N ASN A 374 -27.01 15.59 16.89
CA ASN A 374 -27.43 16.77 17.64
C ASN A 374 -28.97 17.03 17.58
N ASN A 375 -29.76 16.02 17.85
CA ASN A 375 -31.24 16.06 17.88
C ASN A 375 -31.88 16.48 16.51
N ARG A 376 -31.15 16.51 15.42
CA ARG A 376 -31.68 16.88 14.08
C ARG A 376 -32.55 15.78 13.44
N ALA A 377 -32.50 14.58 13.96
CA ALA A 377 -33.35 13.45 13.62
C ALA A 377 -33.48 12.48 14.78
N SER A 378 -34.56 11.67 14.78
CA SER A 378 -34.68 10.54 15.70
C SER A 378 -33.63 9.48 15.46
N VAL A 379 -33.00 8.97 16.52
CA VAL A 379 -31.92 7.96 16.40
C VAL A 379 -32.28 6.73 17.23
N TYR A 380 -32.19 5.56 16.61
CA TYR A 380 -32.33 4.26 17.27
C TYR A 380 -30.93 3.61 17.36
N CYS A 381 -30.47 3.27 18.56
CA CYS A 381 -29.19 2.65 18.80
C CYS A 381 -29.34 1.15 19.04
N TRP A 382 -28.61 0.36 18.27
CA TRP A 382 -28.61 -1.10 18.37
C TRP A 382 -27.18 -1.62 18.51
N MET A 383 -27.02 -2.74 19.20
CA MET A 383 -25.76 -3.46 19.32
C MET A 383 -26.02 -4.94 19.07
N GLU A 384 -25.17 -5.59 18.28
CA GLU A 384 -25.24 -7.02 18.09
C GLU A 384 -25.13 -7.76 19.44
N ASN A 385 -26.07 -8.64 19.70
CA ASN A 385 -26.16 -9.42 20.92
C ASN A 385 -26.62 -10.86 20.62
N ASN A 386 -25.77 -11.63 19.96
CA ASN A 386 -26.05 -13.05 19.74
C ASN A 386 -25.94 -13.84 21.06
N LYS A 387 -26.46 -15.08 21.09
CA LYS A 387 -26.51 -15.92 22.31
C LYS A 387 -25.17 -16.11 23.02
N LEU A 388 -24.05 -16.06 22.31
CA LEU A 388 -22.69 -16.16 22.85
C LEU A 388 -22.21 -14.83 23.48
N GLN A 389 -22.79 -13.72 23.03
CA GLN A 389 -22.42 -12.36 23.47
C GLN A 389 -23.37 -11.84 24.58
N ASP A 390 -24.50 -12.48 24.86
CA ASP A 390 -25.49 -12.00 25.83
C ASP A 390 -24.90 -11.80 27.25
N PRO A 391 -24.12 -12.73 27.84
CA PRO A 391 -23.45 -12.46 29.10
C PRO A 391 -22.54 -11.24 29.04
N PHE A 392 -21.85 -11.05 27.94
CA PHE A 392 -20.91 -9.93 27.74
C PHE A 392 -21.66 -8.59 27.60
N PHE A 393 -22.77 -8.57 26.86
CA PHE A 393 -23.63 -7.41 26.76
C PHE A 393 -24.18 -6.95 28.14
N GLN A 394 -24.66 -7.90 28.95
CA GLN A 394 -25.23 -7.61 30.25
C GLN A 394 -24.16 -7.17 31.27
N GLN A 395 -23.02 -7.87 31.30
CA GLN A 395 -22.01 -7.70 32.35
C GLN A 395 -20.98 -6.60 32.01
N VAL A 396 -20.71 -6.34 30.74
CA VAL A 396 -19.69 -5.37 30.32
C VAL A 396 -20.32 -4.11 29.74
N PHE A 397 -21.15 -4.23 28.69
CA PHE A 397 -21.62 -3.05 27.98
C PHE A 397 -22.70 -2.28 28.72
N LYS A 398 -23.67 -2.93 29.34
CA LYS A 398 -24.72 -2.22 30.17
C LYS A 398 -24.14 -1.37 31.30
N PRO A 399 -23.16 -1.86 32.07
CA PRO A 399 -22.49 -1.01 33.08
C PRO A 399 -21.75 0.17 32.46
N LEU A 400 -21.02 -0.03 31.33
CA LEU A 400 -20.33 1.05 30.63
C LEU A 400 -21.31 2.12 30.11
N VAL A 401 -22.43 1.71 29.51
CA VAL A 401 -23.48 2.65 29.07
C VAL A 401 -24.03 3.44 30.24
N ARG A 402 -24.31 2.79 31.41
CA ARG A 402 -24.80 3.49 32.62
C ARG A 402 -23.77 4.51 33.12
N LYS A 403 -22.50 4.14 33.14
CA LYS A 403 -21.40 5.03 33.56
C LYS A 403 -21.33 6.26 32.65
N VAL A 404 -21.28 6.08 31.35
CA VAL A 404 -21.19 7.17 30.36
C VAL A 404 -22.42 8.08 30.40
N ARG A 405 -23.61 7.52 30.53
CA ARG A 405 -24.86 8.32 30.74
C ARG A 405 -24.76 9.25 31.93
N LYS A 406 -24.24 8.76 33.06
CA LYS A 406 -24.07 9.54 34.28
C LYS A 406 -22.99 10.61 34.16
N GLU A 407 -21.85 10.25 33.60
CA GLU A 407 -20.69 11.14 33.48
C GLU A 407 -20.91 12.27 32.44
N LYS A 408 -21.53 11.97 31.32
CA LYS A 408 -21.76 12.94 30.23
C LYS A 408 -23.15 13.57 30.26
N ASN A 409 -24.01 13.20 31.22
CA ASN A 409 -25.40 13.66 31.35
C ASN A 409 -26.20 13.56 30.03
N ILE A 410 -26.12 12.41 29.34
CA ILE A 410 -26.75 12.17 28.06
C ILE A 410 -27.79 11.06 28.12
N THR A 411 -28.77 11.11 27.20
CA THR A 411 -29.72 10.03 27.01
C THR A 411 -29.18 9.06 25.95
N LEU A 412 -28.56 7.97 26.37
CA LEU A 412 -28.08 6.90 25.49
C LEU A 412 -28.81 5.61 25.84
N TYR A 413 -29.60 5.08 24.92
CA TYR A 413 -30.29 3.81 25.05
C TYR A 413 -29.89 2.87 23.90
N ILE A 414 -29.15 1.83 24.19
CA ILE A 414 -28.70 0.83 23.23
C ILE A 414 -29.50 -0.45 23.44
N GLN A 415 -30.21 -0.91 22.39
CA GLN A 415 -30.94 -2.17 22.36
C GLN A 415 -30.04 -3.30 21.86
N GLY A 416 -30.15 -4.48 22.46
CA GLY A 416 -29.51 -5.69 21.98
C GLY A 416 -30.22 -6.23 20.74
N ASP A 417 -29.48 -6.56 19.69
CA ASP A 417 -29.98 -7.29 18.53
C ASP A 417 -29.78 -8.79 18.75
N GLU A 418 -30.84 -9.49 19.20
CA GLU A 418 -30.81 -10.92 19.56
C GLU A 418 -31.25 -11.84 18.40
N GLU A 419 -31.43 -11.29 17.21
CA GLU A 419 -31.87 -12.10 16.08
C GLU A 419 -30.80 -13.13 15.67
N LYS A 420 -31.27 -14.36 15.42
CA LYS A 420 -30.40 -15.39 14.82
C LYS A 420 -30.03 -14.95 13.42
N LYS A 421 -28.76 -14.72 13.22
CA LYS A 421 -28.19 -14.41 11.90
C LYS A 421 -27.81 -15.71 11.18
N THR A 422 -28.07 -15.76 9.87
CA THR A 422 -27.51 -16.75 8.95
C THR A 422 -26.01 -16.53 8.76
N ASP A 423 -25.40 -17.30 7.87
CA ASP A 423 -23.99 -17.13 7.55
C ASP A 423 -23.64 -15.68 7.22
N LYS A 424 -22.53 -15.19 7.79
CA LYS A 424 -22.11 -13.78 7.71
C LYS A 424 -21.86 -13.35 6.26
N ALA A 425 -21.13 -14.16 5.50
CA ALA A 425 -20.76 -13.81 4.12
C ALA A 425 -21.99 -13.76 3.22
N THR A 426 -22.81 -14.81 3.27
CA THR A 426 -24.05 -14.91 2.48
C THR A 426 -25.02 -13.77 2.76
N ARG A 427 -25.14 -13.35 4.02
CA ARG A 427 -26.05 -12.27 4.42
C ARG A 427 -25.59 -10.90 3.92
N ILE A 428 -24.29 -10.61 4.05
CA ILE A 428 -23.68 -9.36 3.56
C ILE A 428 -23.83 -9.27 2.04
N GLU A 429 -23.49 -10.35 1.33
CA GLU A 429 -23.62 -10.41 -0.12
C GLU A 429 -25.07 -10.18 -0.55
N ALA A 430 -26.00 -11.01 -0.06
CA ALA A 430 -27.40 -10.97 -0.49
C ALA A 430 -28.09 -9.62 -0.23
N ASN A 431 -27.73 -8.92 0.84
CA ASN A 431 -28.42 -7.69 1.27
C ASN A 431 -27.72 -6.41 0.80
N LEU A 432 -26.40 -6.41 0.63
CA LEU A 432 -25.66 -5.17 0.33
C LEU A 432 -25.10 -5.14 -1.12
N GLU A 433 -24.75 -6.29 -1.73
CA GLU A 433 -24.22 -6.27 -3.10
C GLU A 433 -25.22 -5.70 -4.10
N PRO A 434 -26.50 -6.13 -4.15
CA PRO A 434 -27.46 -5.55 -5.08
C PRO A 434 -27.62 -4.03 -4.89
N MET A 435 -27.66 -3.56 -3.65
CA MET A 435 -27.73 -2.13 -3.35
C MET A 435 -26.48 -1.38 -3.84
N ASN A 436 -25.31 -1.97 -3.67
CA ASN A 436 -24.05 -1.38 -4.13
C ASN A 436 -23.99 -1.32 -5.65
N ARG A 437 -24.31 -2.41 -6.34
CA ARG A 437 -24.33 -2.52 -7.81
C ARG A 437 -25.31 -1.53 -8.46
N GLU A 438 -26.45 -1.27 -7.82
CA GLU A 438 -27.46 -0.32 -8.27
C GLU A 438 -27.15 1.14 -7.88
N GLY A 439 -26.03 1.40 -7.17
CA GLY A 439 -25.67 2.72 -6.68
C GLY A 439 -26.57 3.24 -5.55
N ASN A 440 -27.21 2.31 -4.81
CA ASN A 440 -28.10 2.59 -3.69
C ASN A 440 -27.43 2.42 -2.32
N LEU A 441 -26.21 1.91 -2.23
CA LEU A 441 -25.35 1.94 -1.05
C LEU A 441 -24.32 3.06 -1.22
N ILE A 442 -24.42 4.10 -0.40
CA ILE A 442 -23.61 5.32 -0.56
C ILE A 442 -22.81 5.59 0.73
N LEU A 443 -21.49 5.67 0.59
CA LEU A 443 -20.60 6.17 1.61
C LEU A 443 -20.53 7.70 1.55
N ASN A 444 -20.44 8.34 2.71
CA ASN A 444 -20.39 9.81 2.78
C ASN A 444 -19.09 10.36 2.18
N GLU A 445 -19.20 11.13 1.10
CA GLU A 445 -18.07 11.77 0.43
C GLU A 445 -17.27 12.70 1.37
N ALA A 446 -17.94 13.40 2.28
CA ALA A 446 -17.28 14.28 3.24
C ALA A 446 -16.42 13.52 4.28
N GLU A 447 -16.61 12.21 4.42
CA GLU A 447 -15.84 11.34 5.31
C GLU A 447 -14.80 10.51 4.56
N ARG A 448 -14.57 10.74 3.27
CA ARG A 448 -13.67 9.93 2.43
C ARG A 448 -12.24 9.84 2.98
N ASP A 449 -11.76 10.91 3.59
CA ASP A 449 -10.42 10.96 4.19
C ASP A 449 -10.37 10.50 5.65
N ASN A 450 -11.52 10.15 6.24
CA ASN A 450 -11.58 9.64 7.60
C ASN A 450 -11.01 8.20 7.65
N PRO A 451 -10.05 7.89 8.53
CA PRO A 451 -9.44 6.56 8.63
C PRO A 451 -10.45 5.42 8.81
N HIS A 452 -11.51 5.63 9.59
CA HIS A 452 -12.55 4.63 9.80
C HIS A 452 -13.42 4.38 8.55
N MET A 453 -13.68 5.42 7.75
CA MET A 453 -14.42 5.28 6.50
C MET A 453 -13.56 4.60 5.43
N ARG A 454 -12.27 4.90 5.38
CA ARG A 454 -11.31 4.20 4.51
C ARG A 454 -11.21 2.72 4.87
N GLU A 455 -11.13 2.40 6.16
CA GLU A 455 -11.14 1.02 6.62
C GLU A 455 -12.43 0.28 6.21
N LEU A 456 -13.60 0.94 6.31
CA LEU A 456 -14.86 0.38 5.86
C LEU A 456 -14.86 0.13 4.34
N GLU A 457 -14.40 1.08 3.55
CA GLU A 457 -14.24 0.94 2.09
C GLU A 457 -13.36 -0.25 1.75
N GLU A 458 -12.24 -0.40 2.47
CA GLU A 458 -11.32 -1.51 2.26
C GLU A 458 -11.95 -2.85 2.62
N GLN A 459 -12.67 -2.93 3.73
CA GLN A 459 -13.37 -4.17 4.09
C GLN A 459 -14.45 -4.55 3.08
N PHE A 460 -15.12 -3.59 2.43
CA PHE A 460 -16.00 -3.85 1.30
C PHE A 460 -15.22 -4.35 0.07
N LYS A 461 -14.13 -3.69 -0.29
CA LYS A 461 -13.30 -4.07 -1.44
C LYS A 461 -12.62 -5.43 -1.28
N LEU A 462 -12.24 -5.79 -0.04
CA LEU A 462 -11.59 -7.06 0.29
C LEU A 462 -12.59 -8.17 0.65
N PHE A 463 -13.88 -7.88 0.61
CA PHE A 463 -14.91 -8.85 0.97
C PHE A 463 -14.95 -10.01 -0.01
N THR A 464 -14.86 -11.24 0.53
CA THR A 464 -14.99 -12.50 -0.21
C THR A 464 -15.86 -13.47 0.56
N MET A 465 -16.49 -14.46 -0.12
CA MET A 465 -17.32 -15.47 0.52
C MET A 465 -16.58 -16.29 1.58
N ASN A 466 -15.28 -16.44 1.44
CA ASN A 466 -14.44 -17.19 2.39
C ASN A 466 -13.98 -16.35 3.60
N LEU A 467 -14.36 -15.07 3.68
CA LEU A 467 -14.01 -14.13 4.75
C LEU A 467 -12.51 -14.16 5.13
N LYS A 468 -11.63 -14.17 4.13
CA LYS A 468 -10.17 -14.13 4.35
C LYS A 468 -9.71 -12.86 5.06
N TYR A 469 -10.50 -11.79 4.97
CA TYR A 469 -10.27 -10.50 5.60
C TYR A 469 -11.39 -10.15 6.58
N PRO A 470 -11.14 -9.27 7.55
CA PRO A 470 -12.20 -8.78 8.43
C PRO A 470 -13.35 -8.16 7.62
N ALA A 471 -14.57 -8.49 7.98
CA ALA A 471 -15.79 -7.96 7.36
C ALA A 471 -16.75 -7.40 8.42
N ASP A 472 -16.19 -6.89 9.52
CA ASP A 472 -16.98 -6.41 10.67
C ASP A 472 -17.67 -5.08 10.34
N GLY A 473 -17.06 -4.25 9.47
CA GLY A 473 -17.67 -3.06 8.92
C GLY A 473 -18.89 -3.34 8.04
N PRO A 474 -18.76 -4.14 6.97
CA PRO A 474 -19.87 -4.61 6.15
C PRO A 474 -20.99 -5.30 6.97
N ASP A 475 -20.64 -6.10 7.98
CA ASP A 475 -21.62 -6.75 8.86
C ASP A 475 -22.42 -5.73 9.69
N ALA A 476 -21.75 -4.71 10.23
CA ALA A 476 -22.43 -3.65 10.95
C ALA A 476 -23.33 -2.80 10.04
N VAL A 477 -22.94 -2.57 8.78
CA VAL A 477 -23.78 -1.89 7.79
C VAL A 477 -25.01 -2.74 7.45
N GLU A 478 -24.83 -4.04 7.23
CA GLU A 478 -25.95 -4.96 6.99
C GLU A 478 -26.92 -5.02 8.16
N GLY A 479 -26.40 -5.20 9.38
CA GLY A 479 -27.22 -5.23 10.59
C GLY A 479 -28.03 -3.95 10.80
N GLY A 480 -27.40 -2.80 10.55
CA GLY A 480 -28.06 -1.49 10.61
C GLY A 480 -29.10 -1.29 9.52
N ASN A 481 -28.83 -1.73 8.28
CA ASN A 481 -29.79 -1.70 7.18
C ASN A 481 -31.05 -2.50 7.53
N ARG A 482 -30.88 -3.72 8.03
CA ARG A 482 -31.96 -4.59 8.49
C ARG A 482 -32.79 -3.92 9.60
N LYS A 483 -32.17 -3.25 10.57
CA LYS A 483 -32.87 -2.51 11.63
C LYS A 483 -33.62 -1.29 11.12
N ILE A 484 -33.11 -0.62 10.09
CA ILE A 484 -33.85 0.47 9.42
C ILE A 484 -35.14 -0.09 8.81
N ASP A 485 -35.08 -1.19 8.06
CA ASP A 485 -36.25 -1.77 7.40
C ASP A 485 -37.29 -2.27 8.41
N GLN A 486 -36.86 -2.92 9.47
CA GLN A 486 -37.76 -3.36 10.55
C GLN A 486 -38.45 -2.19 11.27
N THR A 487 -37.71 -1.09 11.50
CA THR A 487 -38.25 0.10 12.16
C THR A 487 -39.25 0.81 11.25
N ALA A 488 -38.95 0.92 9.95
CA ALA A 488 -39.88 1.48 8.95
C ALA A 488 -41.20 0.69 8.90
N GLN A 489 -41.14 -0.63 8.82
CA GLN A 489 -42.33 -1.50 8.80
C GLN A 489 -43.19 -1.36 10.04
N ARG A 490 -42.58 -1.18 11.22
CA ARG A 490 -43.33 -0.95 12.49
C ARG A 490 -44.06 0.39 12.50
N THR A 491 -43.48 1.41 11.90
CA THR A 491 -44.08 2.76 11.85
C THR A 491 -45.14 2.90 10.76
N GLU A 492 -45.21 1.99 9.80
CA GLU A 492 -46.16 2.00 8.68
C GLU A 492 -47.33 1.04 8.81
N ARG A 493 -47.37 0.21 9.88
CA ARG A 493 -48.52 -0.65 10.14
C ARG A 493 -49.74 0.22 10.43
N PRO A 494 -50.81 0.21 9.59
CA PRO A 494 -52.04 0.88 9.92
C PRO A 494 -52.62 0.24 11.20
N ILE A 495 -53.15 1.07 12.08
CA ILE A 495 -53.93 0.58 13.23
C ILE A 495 -55.21 -0.03 12.67
N THR A 496 -55.18 -1.32 12.36
CA THR A 496 -56.36 -2.06 12.03
C THR A 496 -57.19 -2.25 13.32
N GLN A 497 -58.20 -1.42 13.48
CA GLN A 497 -59.22 -1.70 14.49
C GLN A 497 -59.87 -3.02 14.17
N SER A 498 -59.79 -3.97 15.07
CA SER A 498 -60.45 -5.26 14.94
C SER A 498 -61.94 -5.07 14.78
N ARG A 499 -62.57 -5.64 13.75
CA ARG A 499 -64.02 -5.67 13.49
C ARG A 499 -64.85 -6.16 14.68
N LYS A 500 -64.26 -6.77 15.71
CA LYS A 500 -64.91 -7.22 16.94
C LYS A 500 -65.33 -6.09 17.87
N SER A 501 -64.89 -4.88 17.71
CA SER A 501 -65.30 -3.74 18.54
C SER A 501 -66.50 -2.97 18.00
N ILE A 502 -66.99 -3.32 16.79
CA ILE A 502 -68.14 -2.63 16.16
C ILE A 502 -69.46 -3.35 16.35
N SER A 503 -69.47 -4.61 16.85
CA SER A 503 -70.69 -5.41 16.97
C SER A 503 -71.37 -5.36 18.35
N LYS A 504 -71.01 -4.43 19.21
CA LYS A 504 -71.73 -4.18 20.45
C LYS A 504 -72.33 -2.79 20.50
N ARG A 505 -73.29 -2.53 19.62
CA ARG A 505 -74.30 -1.49 19.82
C ARG A 505 -75.66 -1.99 19.45
N ASN A 506 -76.36 -2.35 20.52
CA ASN A 506 -77.83 -2.40 20.71
C ASN A 506 -78.73 -3.02 19.62
N PRO A 507 -79.35 -4.13 19.94
CA PRO A 507 -80.58 -4.55 19.33
C PRO A 507 -81.79 -4.16 20.20
N HIS A 508 -82.04 -2.92 20.46
CA HIS A 508 -83.31 -2.47 20.97
C HIS A 508 -83.54 -1.02 20.58
N ARG A 509 -84.22 -0.85 19.44
CA ARG A 509 -85.30 0.10 19.22
C ARG A 509 -85.95 -0.20 17.88
N LEU A 510 -87.23 -0.48 18.00
CA LEU A 510 -88.29 -0.51 17.02
C LEU A 510 -88.25 0.63 16.07
#